data_5937e5ce2321514c03e69c971110a33e
#
_entry.id   5937e5ce2321514c03e69c971110a33e
#
_cell.length_a   1.000
_cell.length_b   1.000
_cell.length_c   1.000
_cell.angle_alpha   90.00
_cell.angle_beta   90.00
_cell.angle_gamma   90.00
#
_symmetry.space_group_name_H-M   'P 1'
#
loop_
_entity.id
_entity.type
_entity.pdbx_description
1 polymer ?
#
loop_
_entity_poly.entity_id
_entity_poly.type
_entity_poly.pdbx_seq_one_letter_code
_entity_poly.pdbx_strand_id
1 'polypeptide(L)'
;NMYNLMSSRITTIQALVERHTKNVRSWQSLNTQEFTATLENIGNTTKSDITLYTPSGKVFLSTTPEVFERMVIGSRIDEDAYYNIKDRYQRYFIHRERIADFEYWALYAPIFNDRGQIVAIAEVPYTDRNFDFRREAFFHAALIINLFLLLLIGSLLFSTREVNALFSPLIEMGKKMNVADIHDLEFITYKREDEISSLVDAYNRMVKDLSESTRQLAQAERDK
;
A
#
# COMPACT_ATOMS: atom_id res chain seq x y z
N ASN A 1 3.01 24.09 24.84
CA ASN A 1 1.80 23.45 25.31
C ASN A 1 0.86 23.26 24.11
N MET A 2 0.54 22.00 23.83
CA MET A 2 -0.23 21.58 22.63
C MET A 2 -1.57 22.32 22.52
N TYR A 3 -2.30 22.48 23.61
CA TYR A 3 -3.58 23.20 23.65
C TYR A 3 -3.46 24.65 23.15
N ASN A 4 -2.41 25.36 23.52
CA ASN A 4 -2.19 26.72 23.05
C ASN A 4 -1.90 26.78 21.54
N LEU A 5 -1.23 25.76 20.99
CA LEU A 5 -0.99 25.64 19.56
C LEU A 5 -2.31 25.41 18.81
N MET A 6 -3.14 24.50 19.31
CA MET A 6 -4.45 24.19 18.73
C MET A 6 -5.38 25.41 18.77
N SER A 7 -5.48 26.07 19.93
CA SER A 7 -6.33 27.27 20.07
C SER A 7 -5.85 28.43 19.19
N SER A 8 -4.55 28.65 19.09
CA SER A 8 -3.97 29.65 18.18
C SER A 8 -4.27 29.32 16.71
N ARG A 9 -4.19 28.05 16.33
CA ARG A 9 -4.45 27.62 14.96
C ARG A 9 -5.90 27.86 14.57
N ILE A 10 -6.86 27.41 15.38
CA ILE A 10 -8.28 27.58 15.05
C ILE A 10 -8.69 29.05 15.04
N THR A 11 -8.19 29.88 15.96
CA THR A 11 -8.46 31.33 15.98
C THR A 11 -7.85 32.05 14.78
N THR A 12 -6.68 31.61 14.30
CA THR A 12 -6.08 32.18 13.08
C THR A 12 -6.91 31.84 11.85
N ILE A 13 -7.34 30.57 11.70
CA ILE A 13 -8.20 30.14 10.58
C ILE A 13 -9.55 30.86 10.66
N GLN A 14 -10.16 30.94 11.84
CA GLN A 14 -11.39 31.72 12.07
C GLN A 14 -11.24 33.14 11.55
N ALA A 15 -10.20 33.85 11.95
CA ALA A 15 -9.97 35.25 11.53
C ALA A 15 -9.75 35.38 10.01
N LEU A 16 -9.07 34.41 9.38
CA LEU A 16 -8.87 34.40 7.93
C LEU A 16 -10.17 34.18 7.17
N VAL A 17 -11.00 33.24 7.62
CA VAL A 17 -12.30 32.98 7.01
C VAL A 17 -13.25 34.17 7.24
N GLU A 18 -13.32 34.74 8.45
CA GLU A 18 -14.17 35.88 8.78
C GLU A 18 -13.84 37.11 7.96
N ARG A 19 -12.61 37.30 7.51
CA ARG A 19 -12.26 38.40 6.61
C ARG A 19 -13.08 38.37 5.32
N HIS A 20 -13.45 37.16 4.84
CA HIS A 20 -14.21 36.98 3.61
C HIS A 20 -15.73 36.84 3.85
N THR A 21 -16.16 36.75 5.13
CA THR A 21 -17.57 36.56 5.47
C THR A 21 -18.23 37.81 6.05
N LYS A 22 -17.51 38.93 6.16
CA LYS A 22 -18.02 40.20 6.76
C LYS A 22 -19.36 40.63 6.21
N ASN A 23 -19.53 40.66 4.90
CA ASN A 23 -20.74 41.14 4.21
C ASN A 23 -21.76 40.01 3.94
N VAL A 24 -21.49 38.80 4.42
CA VAL A 24 -22.33 37.64 4.15
C VAL A 24 -23.53 37.63 5.10
N ARG A 25 -24.73 37.47 4.55
CA ARG A 25 -25.96 37.40 5.32
C ARG A 25 -26.39 35.99 5.68
N SER A 26 -25.95 35.02 4.87
CA SER A 26 -26.36 33.61 4.99
C SER A 26 -25.29 32.71 4.41
N TRP A 27 -25.16 31.50 4.94
CA TRP A 27 -24.21 30.48 4.47
C TRP A 27 -24.40 30.10 2.98
N GLN A 28 -25.63 30.25 2.44
CA GLN A 28 -25.90 29.99 1.03
C GLN A 28 -25.05 30.86 0.09
N SER A 29 -24.76 32.09 0.52
CA SER A 29 -23.89 33.00 -0.23
C SER A 29 -22.43 32.62 -0.22
N LEU A 30 -22.02 31.70 0.66
CA LEU A 30 -20.67 31.13 0.73
C LEU A 30 -20.50 29.88 -0.16
N ASN A 31 -21.59 29.28 -0.58
CA ASN A 31 -21.54 28.10 -1.43
C ASN A 31 -21.29 28.47 -2.91
N THR A 32 -20.15 29.11 -3.16
CA THR A 32 -19.72 29.58 -4.48
C THR A 32 -18.34 29.02 -4.81
N GLN A 33 -18.05 28.86 -6.10
CA GLN A 33 -16.74 28.39 -6.55
C GLN A 33 -15.61 29.35 -6.12
N GLU A 34 -15.87 30.65 -6.09
CA GLU A 34 -14.92 31.67 -5.64
C GLU A 34 -14.56 31.50 -4.16
N PHE A 35 -15.56 31.25 -3.32
CA PHE A 35 -15.30 31.04 -1.90
C PHE A 35 -14.65 29.69 -1.63
N THR A 36 -14.97 28.66 -2.41
CA THR A 36 -14.28 27.35 -2.37
C THR A 36 -12.79 27.53 -2.63
N ALA A 37 -12.41 28.22 -3.71
CA ALA A 37 -11.01 28.51 -4.02
C ALA A 37 -10.33 29.34 -2.90
N THR A 38 -11.06 30.26 -2.28
CA THR A 38 -10.57 31.04 -1.14
C THR A 38 -10.30 30.15 0.07
N LEU A 39 -11.22 29.22 0.38
CA LEU A 39 -11.06 28.28 1.49
C LEU A 39 -9.89 27.33 1.26
N GLU A 40 -9.75 26.82 0.05
CA GLU A 40 -8.59 25.99 -0.35
C GLU A 40 -7.26 26.74 -0.19
N ASN A 41 -7.22 28.01 -0.58
CA ASN A 41 -6.03 28.84 -0.41
C ASN A 41 -5.68 29.07 1.07
N ILE A 42 -6.70 29.30 1.93
CA ILE A 42 -6.51 29.39 3.38
C ILE A 42 -5.99 28.05 3.92
N GLY A 43 -6.58 26.92 3.52
CA GLY A 43 -6.15 25.58 3.91
C GLY A 43 -4.70 25.31 3.53
N ASN A 44 -4.31 25.61 2.30
CA ASN A 44 -2.94 25.44 1.80
C ASN A 44 -1.94 26.33 2.56
N THR A 45 -2.30 27.58 2.83
CA THR A 45 -1.45 28.54 3.55
C THR A 45 -1.26 28.12 5.01
N THR A 46 -2.32 27.66 5.66
CA THR A 46 -2.29 27.22 7.07
C THR A 46 -1.88 25.77 7.23
N LYS A 47 -1.72 25.03 6.11
CA LYS A 47 -1.47 23.58 6.07
C LYS A 47 -2.48 22.82 6.93
N SER A 48 -3.74 23.11 6.74
CA SER A 48 -4.85 22.57 7.50
C SER A 48 -6.02 22.27 6.59
N ASP A 49 -6.63 21.12 6.79
CA ASP A 49 -7.92 20.84 6.18
C ASP A 49 -9.00 21.65 6.91
N ILE A 50 -9.94 22.20 6.19
CA ILE A 50 -10.99 23.05 6.74
C ILE A 50 -12.32 22.55 6.23
N THR A 51 -13.22 22.24 7.15
CA THR A 51 -14.61 21.92 6.84
C THR A 51 -15.53 22.98 7.41
N LEU A 52 -16.50 23.39 6.63
CA LEU A 52 -17.52 24.35 7.04
C LEU A 52 -18.88 23.68 7.14
N TYR A 53 -19.52 23.89 8.28
CA TYR A 53 -20.88 23.47 8.56
C TYR A 53 -21.83 24.67 8.51
N THR A 54 -23.04 24.42 8.07
CA THR A 54 -24.15 25.39 8.21
C THR A 54 -24.40 25.71 9.68
N PRO A 55 -25.09 26.81 10.01
CA PRO A 55 -25.54 27.08 11.37
C PRO A 55 -26.45 25.99 11.97
N SER A 56 -26.97 25.10 11.16
CA SER A 56 -27.74 23.90 11.58
C SER A 56 -26.89 22.62 11.72
N GLY A 57 -25.58 22.73 11.55
CA GLY A 57 -24.63 21.62 11.74
C GLY A 57 -24.49 20.66 10.56
N LYS A 58 -24.92 21.02 9.35
CA LYS A 58 -24.73 20.19 8.15
C LYS A 58 -23.51 20.67 7.37
N VAL A 59 -22.66 19.76 6.92
CA VAL A 59 -21.52 20.08 6.03
C VAL A 59 -22.03 20.74 4.74
N PHE A 60 -21.41 21.80 4.30
CA PHE A 60 -21.68 22.41 3.00
C PHE A 60 -20.43 22.71 2.17
N LEU A 61 -19.25 22.80 2.80
CA LEU A 61 -17.99 23.03 2.10
C LEU A 61 -16.83 22.38 2.85
N SER A 62 -15.89 21.77 2.13
CA SER A 62 -14.67 21.20 2.69
C SER A 62 -13.52 21.32 1.71
N THR A 63 -12.30 21.50 2.21
CA THR A 63 -11.06 21.40 1.41
C THR A 63 -10.71 19.96 1.03
N THR A 64 -11.35 18.99 1.68
CA THR A 64 -11.20 17.54 1.44
C THR A 64 -12.56 16.86 1.27
N PRO A 65 -13.31 17.17 0.18
CA PRO A 65 -14.68 16.67 -0.01
C PRO A 65 -14.76 15.14 -0.11
N GLU A 66 -13.68 14.51 -0.56
CA GLU A 66 -13.60 13.05 -0.74
C GLU A 66 -13.84 12.26 0.56
N VAL A 67 -13.50 12.84 1.70
CA VAL A 67 -13.69 12.22 3.02
C VAL A 67 -15.17 12.05 3.35
N PHE A 68 -16.01 13.02 2.93
CA PHE A 68 -17.46 12.99 3.12
C PHE A 68 -18.16 12.17 2.02
N GLU A 69 -17.70 12.25 0.77
CA GLU A 69 -18.23 11.48 -0.35
C GLU A 69 -18.06 9.98 -0.17
N ARG A 70 -16.95 9.56 0.45
CA ARG A 70 -16.68 8.16 0.78
C ARG A 70 -17.34 7.69 2.07
N MET A 71 -18.19 8.50 2.69
CA MET A 71 -18.85 8.19 3.97
C MET A 71 -17.88 7.84 5.12
N VAL A 72 -16.66 8.32 5.06
CA VAL A 72 -15.66 8.09 6.11
C VAL A 72 -16.00 8.93 7.35
N ILE A 73 -16.55 10.15 7.13
CA ILE A 73 -17.04 11.06 8.19
C ILE A 73 -18.51 11.34 7.93
N GLY A 74 -19.28 11.54 9.01
CA GLY A 74 -20.68 11.93 8.94
C GLY A 74 -20.86 13.31 8.32
N SER A 75 -21.98 13.54 7.62
CA SER A 75 -22.31 14.84 7.02
C SER A 75 -22.80 15.89 8.03
N ARG A 76 -22.72 15.59 9.33
CA ARG A 76 -23.12 16.49 10.42
C ARG A 76 -21.98 16.69 11.39
N ILE A 77 -21.95 17.89 11.96
CA ILE A 77 -21.05 18.26 13.06
C ILE A 77 -21.31 17.37 14.28
N ASP A 78 -20.27 17.12 15.06
CA ASP A 78 -20.38 16.43 16.35
C ASP A 78 -21.35 17.15 17.29
N GLU A 79 -22.14 16.39 18.06
CA GLU A 79 -23.20 16.94 18.92
C GLU A 79 -22.63 17.82 20.05
N ASP A 80 -21.52 17.40 20.67
CA ASP A 80 -20.86 18.17 21.72
C ASP A 80 -20.26 19.46 21.17
N ALA A 81 -19.66 19.41 20.00
CA ALA A 81 -19.13 20.57 19.32
C ALA A 81 -20.25 21.57 18.98
N TYR A 82 -21.35 21.07 18.43
CA TYR A 82 -22.51 21.91 18.09
C TYR A 82 -23.08 22.60 19.33
N TYR A 83 -23.30 21.84 20.42
CA TYR A 83 -23.83 22.39 21.68
C TYR A 83 -22.91 23.46 22.29
N ASN A 84 -21.60 23.21 22.33
CA ASN A 84 -20.65 24.14 22.92
C ASN A 84 -20.49 25.42 22.08
N ILE A 85 -20.50 25.32 20.77
CA ILE A 85 -20.38 26.50 19.89
C ILE A 85 -21.68 27.31 19.84
N LYS A 86 -22.84 26.67 19.67
CA LYS A 86 -24.10 27.35 19.39
C LYS A 86 -24.87 27.71 20.64
N ASP A 87 -24.96 26.81 21.61
CA ASP A 87 -25.79 27.02 22.78
C ASP A 87 -25.02 27.65 23.94
N ARG A 88 -23.73 27.26 24.09
CA ARG A 88 -22.84 27.86 25.11
C ARG A 88 -22.05 29.07 24.61
N TYR A 89 -22.12 29.40 23.32
CA TYR A 89 -21.42 30.52 22.71
C TYR A 89 -19.92 30.54 22.95
N GLN A 90 -19.30 29.33 22.96
CA GLN A 90 -17.87 29.26 23.13
C GLN A 90 -17.15 29.81 21.88
N ARG A 91 -16.04 30.50 22.12
CA ARG A 91 -15.23 31.10 21.08
C ARG A 91 -14.54 30.04 20.18
N TYR A 92 -14.23 28.92 20.74
CA TYR A 92 -13.76 27.71 20.08
C TYR A 92 -14.01 26.50 20.99
N PHE A 93 -14.09 25.34 20.41
CA PHE A 93 -14.22 24.08 21.12
C PHE A 93 -13.21 23.07 20.56
N ILE A 94 -12.56 22.33 21.43
CA ILE A 94 -11.50 21.37 21.07
C ILE A 94 -11.82 20.08 21.82
N HIS A 95 -12.03 19.02 21.06
CA HIS A 95 -12.17 17.70 21.67
C HIS A 95 -11.59 16.59 20.77
N ARG A 96 -11.54 15.37 21.29
CA ARG A 96 -11.11 14.21 20.51
C ARG A 96 -12.30 13.61 19.79
N GLU A 97 -12.08 13.31 18.52
CA GLU A 97 -12.97 12.54 17.71
C GLU A 97 -12.32 11.26 17.24
N ARG A 98 -13.14 10.29 16.86
CA ARG A 98 -12.67 9.00 16.38
C ARG A 98 -13.36 8.62 15.08
N ILE A 99 -12.54 8.24 14.10
CA ILE A 99 -12.99 7.68 12.84
C ILE A 99 -12.44 6.25 12.77
N ALA A 100 -13.32 5.26 12.87
CA ALA A 100 -12.93 3.85 13.02
C ALA A 100 -11.94 3.67 14.19
N ASP A 101 -10.69 3.28 13.90
CA ASP A 101 -9.65 3.06 14.91
C ASP A 101 -8.70 4.27 15.07
N PHE A 102 -8.98 5.36 14.36
CA PHE A 102 -8.14 6.55 14.36
C PHE A 102 -8.74 7.66 15.22
N GLU A 103 -7.99 8.12 16.23
CA GLU A 103 -8.35 9.27 17.05
C GLU A 103 -7.59 10.52 16.60
N TYR A 104 -8.29 11.64 16.52
CA TYR A 104 -7.71 12.94 16.20
C TYR A 104 -8.34 14.04 17.04
N TRP A 105 -7.68 15.19 17.09
CA TRP A 105 -8.26 16.38 17.73
C TRP A 105 -9.04 17.16 16.69
N ALA A 106 -10.30 17.43 16.97
CA ALA A 106 -11.14 18.31 16.18
C ALA A 106 -11.23 19.69 16.85
N LEU A 107 -10.97 20.73 16.06
CA LEU A 107 -10.96 22.12 16.50
C LEU A 107 -12.13 22.83 15.83
N TYR A 108 -13.05 23.33 16.61
CA TYR A 108 -14.26 24.02 16.12
C TYR A 108 -14.25 25.48 16.47
N ALA A 109 -14.71 26.35 15.54
CA ALA A 109 -14.96 27.77 15.82
C ALA A 109 -16.16 28.30 15.03
N PRO A 110 -16.99 29.17 15.62
CA PRO A 110 -18.05 29.86 14.88
C PRO A 110 -17.43 30.89 13.94
N ILE A 111 -18.01 31.03 12.76
CA ILE A 111 -17.66 32.08 11.79
C ILE A 111 -18.75 33.15 11.81
N PHE A 112 -18.37 34.36 12.13
CA PHE A 112 -19.28 35.48 12.26
C PHE A 112 -19.28 36.41 11.04
N ASN A 113 -20.40 37.03 10.78
CA ASN A 113 -20.50 38.20 9.89
C ASN A 113 -20.29 39.50 10.67
N ASP A 114 -20.36 40.64 9.97
CA ASP A 114 -20.27 41.98 10.53
C ASP A 114 -21.37 42.32 11.55
N ARG A 115 -22.47 41.55 11.55
CA ARG A 115 -23.61 41.72 12.47
C ARG A 115 -23.51 40.81 13.72
N GLY A 116 -22.42 40.07 13.87
CA GLY A 116 -22.24 39.12 14.97
C GLY A 116 -23.10 37.86 14.86
N GLN A 117 -23.64 37.56 13.67
CA GLN A 117 -24.40 36.33 13.46
C GLN A 117 -23.49 35.22 13.00
N ILE A 118 -23.70 34.01 13.50
CA ILE A 118 -22.99 32.80 13.06
C ILE A 118 -23.50 32.44 11.65
N VAL A 119 -22.64 32.57 10.65
CA VAL A 119 -22.94 32.21 9.26
C VAL A 119 -22.42 30.82 8.88
N ALA A 120 -21.41 30.31 9.61
CA ALA A 120 -20.90 28.96 9.47
C ALA A 120 -20.23 28.53 10.78
N ILE A 121 -19.93 27.25 10.90
CA ILE A 121 -19.03 26.67 11.92
C ILE A 121 -17.87 26.02 11.18
N ALA A 122 -16.65 26.43 11.49
CA ALA A 122 -15.45 25.83 10.93
C ALA A 122 -14.96 24.69 11.83
N GLU A 123 -14.59 23.58 11.20
CA GLU A 123 -13.83 22.49 11.81
C GLU A 123 -12.46 22.40 11.16
N VAL A 124 -11.46 22.17 11.99
CA VAL A 124 -10.08 21.93 11.56
C VAL A 124 -9.57 20.68 12.28
N PRO A 125 -9.36 19.57 11.58
CA PRO A 125 -8.76 18.40 12.17
C PRO A 125 -7.30 18.70 12.49
N TYR A 126 -6.89 18.41 13.70
CA TYR A 126 -5.51 18.52 14.15
C TYR A 126 -4.96 17.14 14.38
N THR A 127 -4.12 16.70 13.47
CA THR A 127 -3.31 15.50 13.61
C THR A 127 -1.91 15.90 14.08
N ASP A 128 -1.41 15.25 15.10
CA ASP A 128 -0.03 15.47 15.50
C ASP A 128 0.89 15.06 14.33
N ARG A 129 1.74 15.96 13.88
CA ARG A 129 2.60 15.80 12.68
C ARG A 129 3.53 14.59 12.73
N ASN A 130 3.58 13.89 13.86
CA ASN A 130 4.33 12.63 13.99
C ASN A 130 3.64 11.44 13.31
N PHE A 131 2.36 11.56 12.91
CA PHE A 131 1.67 10.58 12.09
C PHE A 131 1.82 10.92 10.61
N ASP A 132 3.02 10.75 10.10
CA ASP A 132 3.28 10.83 8.67
C ASP A 132 2.78 9.52 8.01
N PHE A 133 1.46 9.46 7.78
CA PHE A 133 0.78 8.33 7.12
C PHE A 133 1.48 7.92 5.82
N ARG A 134 2.04 8.90 5.11
CA ARG A 134 2.83 8.67 3.89
C ARG A 134 4.12 7.93 4.21
N ARG A 135 4.82 8.32 5.26
CA ARG A 135 6.09 7.70 5.65
C ARG A 135 5.89 6.27 6.13
N GLU A 136 4.84 6.01 6.90
CA GLU A 136 4.51 4.68 7.40
C GLU A 136 4.02 3.76 6.29
N ALA A 137 3.17 4.25 5.39
CA ALA A 137 2.74 3.54 4.18
C ALA A 137 3.93 3.22 3.25
N PHE A 138 4.86 4.16 3.06
CA PHE A 138 6.09 3.94 2.30
C PHE A 138 6.99 2.88 2.94
N PHE A 139 7.09 2.87 4.26
CA PHE A 139 7.90 1.88 4.98
C PHE A 139 7.32 0.47 4.83
N HIS A 140 6.01 0.31 4.97
CA HIS A 140 5.32 -0.96 4.76
C HIS A 140 5.40 -1.42 3.30
N ALA A 141 5.20 -0.52 2.35
CA ALA A 141 5.34 -0.84 0.93
C ALA A 141 6.77 -1.28 0.57
N ALA A 142 7.79 -0.58 1.08
CA ALA A 142 9.19 -0.94 0.88
C ALA A 142 9.52 -2.31 1.49
N LEU A 143 8.97 -2.63 2.65
CA LEU A 143 9.16 -3.93 3.32
C LEU A 143 8.53 -5.07 2.51
N ILE A 144 7.33 -4.88 1.99
CA ILE A 144 6.63 -5.86 1.13
C ILE A 144 7.41 -6.09 -0.16
N ILE A 145 7.89 -5.03 -0.81
CA ILE A 145 8.70 -5.11 -2.04
C ILE A 145 10.01 -5.85 -1.77
N ASN A 146 10.70 -5.56 -0.66
CA ASN A 146 11.93 -6.25 -0.27
C ASN A 146 11.71 -7.75 -0.01
N LEU A 147 10.63 -8.10 0.69
CA LEU A 147 10.25 -9.48 0.94
C LEU A 147 9.96 -10.22 -0.37
N PHE A 148 9.21 -9.58 -1.28
CA PHE A 148 8.92 -10.14 -2.60
C PHE A 148 10.19 -10.35 -3.43
N LEU A 149 11.11 -9.39 -3.41
CA LEU A 149 12.40 -9.48 -4.10
C LEU A 149 13.26 -10.65 -3.57
N LEU A 150 13.29 -10.81 -2.26
CA LEU A 150 14.01 -11.89 -1.59
C LEU A 150 13.43 -13.27 -1.96
N LEU A 151 12.11 -13.41 -1.98
CA LEU A 151 11.43 -14.62 -2.42
C LEU A 151 11.70 -14.92 -3.91
N LEU A 152 11.72 -13.90 -4.74
CA LEU A 152 12.00 -14.03 -6.18
C LEU A 152 13.44 -14.51 -6.43
N ILE A 153 14.42 -13.91 -5.74
CA ILE A 153 15.83 -14.35 -5.80
C ILE A 153 15.97 -15.78 -5.29
N GLY A 154 15.35 -16.10 -4.15
CA GLY A 154 15.35 -17.45 -3.59
C GLY A 154 14.76 -18.48 -4.56
N SER A 155 13.63 -18.15 -5.20
CA SER A 155 13.00 -19.00 -6.23
C SER A 155 13.91 -19.23 -7.44
N LEU A 156 14.56 -18.18 -7.94
CA LEU A 156 15.50 -18.28 -9.07
C LEU A 156 16.70 -19.19 -8.72
N LEU A 157 17.29 -19.02 -7.54
CA LEU A 157 18.42 -19.84 -7.09
C LEU A 157 18.02 -21.30 -6.90
N PHE A 158 16.83 -21.54 -6.37
CA PHE A 158 16.30 -22.90 -6.22
C PHE A 158 16.02 -23.53 -7.59
N SER A 159 15.34 -22.81 -8.49
CA SER A 159 15.00 -23.27 -9.83
C SER A 159 16.24 -23.65 -10.65
N THR A 160 17.31 -22.86 -10.60
CA THR A 160 18.55 -23.15 -11.34
C THR A 160 19.23 -24.41 -10.84
N ARG A 161 19.20 -24.69 -9.53
CA ARG A 161 19.73 -25.92 -8.95
C ARG A 161 18.96 -27.16 -9.38
N GLU A 162 17.64 -27.11 -9.32
CA GLU A 162 16.78 -28.23 -9.70
C GLU A 162 16.88 -28.54 -11.20
N VAL A 163 16.86 -27.51 -12.05
CA VAL A 163 16.99 -27.65 -13.50
C VAL A 163 18.34 -28.33 -13.84
N ASN A 164 19.45 -27.85 -13.28
CA ASN A 164 20.75 -28.43 -13.54
C ASN A 164 20.83 -29.88 -13.07
N ALA A 165 20.21 -30.24 -11.95
CA ALA A 165 20.19 -31.61 -11.43
C ALA A 165 19.39 -32.58 -12.33
N LEU A 166 18.34 -32.06 -13.02
CA LEU A 166 17.55 -32.86 -13.96
C LEU A 166 18.26 -33.04 -15.33
N PHE A 167 18.91 -31.99 -15.83
CA PHE A 167 19.54 -32.02 -17.15
C PHE A 167 20.95 -32.66 -17.15
N SER A 168 21.65 -32.68 -16.03
CA SER A 168 23.01 -33.24 -15.95
C SER A 168 23.10 -34.73 -16.44
N PRO A 169 22.24 -35.66 -16.01
CA PRO A 169 22.26 -37.03 -16.51
C PRO A 169 21.97 -37.15 -18.00
N LEU A 170 21.04 -36.31 -18.52
CA LEU A 170 20.71 -36.30 -19.95
C LEU A 170 21.90 -35.85 -20.82
N ILE A 171 22.62 -34.83 -20.37
CA ILE A 171 23.82 -34.34 -21.05
C ILE A 171 24.91 -35.39 -20.99
N GLU A 172 25.06 -36.09 -19.87
CA GLU A 172 26.04 -37.18 -19.70
C GLU A 172 25.71 -38.35 -20.61
N MET A 173 24.45 -38.78 -20.69
CA MET A 173 23.98 -39.77 -21.65
C MET A 173 24.33 -39.39 -23.10
N GLY A 174 23.96 -38.14 -23.48
CA GLY A 174 24.25 -37.64 -24.83
C GLY A 174 25.74 -37.63 -25.16
N LYS A 175 26.61 -37.31 -24.21
CA LYS A 175 28.06 -37.36 -24.39
C LYS A 175 28.56 -38.80 -24.53
N LYS A 176 28.10 -39.70 -23.69
CA LYS A 176 28.52 -41.13 -23.72
C LYS A 176 28.01 -41.86 -24.95
N MET A 177 26.83 -41.53 -25.43
CA MET A 177 26.29 -42.10 -26.69
C MET A 177 27.01 -41.58 -27.95
N ASN A 178 27.65 -40.43 -27.89
CA ASN A 178 28.36 -39.82 -29.04
C ASN A 178 29.84 -40.29 -29.13
N VAL A 179 30.28 -41.20 -28.26
CA VAL A 179 31.61 -41.81 -28.34
C VAL A 179 31.60 -42.83 -29.48
N ALA A 180 32.53 -42.72 -30.39
CA ALA A 180 32.59 -43.57 -31.60
C ALA A 180 32.97 -45.03 -31.33
N ASP A 181 33.41 -45.36 -30.12
CA ASP A 181 33.84 -46.69 -29.74
C ASP A 181 32.87 -47.34 -28.75
N ILE A 182 32.28 -48.48 -29.14
CA ILE A 182 31.31 -49.23 -28.35
C ILE A 182 31.98 -49.79 -27.06
N HIS A 183 33.30 -49.95 -27.04
CA HIS A 183 34.05 -50.44 -25.90
C HIS A 183 34.20 -49.41 -24.77
N ASP A 184 33.96 -48.11 -25.02
CA ASP A 184 34.08 -47.02 -24.05
C ASP A 184 32.74 -46.60 -23.44
N LEU A 185 31.66 -47.35 -23.67
CA LEU A 185 30.36 -47.07 -23.09
C LEU A 185 30.35 -47.43 -21.60
N GLU A 186 30.18 -46.39 -20.76
CA GLU A 186 30.13 -46.54 -19.31
C GLU A 186 28.71 -46.41 -18.76
N PHE A 187 28.44 -47.10 -17.63
CA PHE A 187 27.19 -46.94 -16.90
C PHE A 187 27.07 -45.52 -16.30
N ILE A 188 25.84 -45.08 -16.17
CA ILE A 188 25.51 -43.81 -15.51
C ILE A 188 24.85 -44.13 -14.18
N THR A 189 25.27 -43.43 -13.12
CA THR A 189 24.69 -43.56 -11.79
C THR A 189 23.75 -42.39 -11.54
N TYR A 190 22.48 -42.67 -11.27
CA TYR A 190 21.47 -41.67 -10.92
C TYR A 190 20.77 -42.11 -9.63
N LYS A 191 20.64 -41.17 -8.67
CA LYS A 191 20.18 -41.48 -7.30
C LYS A 191 18.74 -41.04 -7.00
N ARG A 192 18.06 -40.41 -7.94
CA ARG A 192 16.64 -39.97 -7.75
C ARG A 192 15.72 -41.05 -8.34
N GLU A 193 14.52 -41.15 -7.75
CA GLU A 193 13.41 -41.98 -8.26
C GLU A 193 12.42 -41.08 -8.98
N ASP A 194 12.73 -40.73 -10.23
CA ASP A 194 11.89 -39.91 -11.10
C ASP A 194 11.89 -40.47 -12.54
N GLU A 195 11.29 -39.78 -13.49
CA GLU A 195 11.20 -40.19 -14.89
C GLU A 195 12.58 -40.33 -15.54
N ILE A 196 13.57 -39.59 -15.05
CA ILE A 196 14.95 -39.64 -15.51
C ILE A 196 15.61 -40.97 -15.08
N SER A 197 15.25 -41.50 -13.92
CA SER A 197 15.78 -42.79 -13.47
C SER A 197 15.40 -43.92 -14.42
N SER A 198 14.16 -43.92 -14.91
CA SER A 198 13.72 -44.90 -15.91
C SER A 198 14.52 -44.83 -17.21
N LEU A 199 14.88 -43.61 -17.62
CA LEU A 199 15.66 -43.36 -18.83
C LEU A 199 17.14 -43.81 -18.63
N VAL A 200 17.71 -43.52 -17.46
CA VAL A 200 19.06 -43.99 -17.09
C VAL A 200 19.14 -45.54 -17.04
N ASP A 201 18.11 -46.16 -16.49
CA ASP A 201 18.04 -47.65 -16.44
C ASP A 201 17.90 -48.24 -17.83
N ALA A 202 17.14 -47.62 -18.73
CA ALA A 202 17.04 -48.08 -20.11
C ALA A 202 18.38 -47.91 -20.86
N TYR A 203 19.07 -46.80 -20.65
CA TYR A 203 20.42 -46.58 -21.18
C TYR A 203 21.42 -47.64 -20.66
N ASN A 204 21.45 -47.88 -19.37
CA ASN A 204 22.33 -48.84 -18.74
C ASN A 204 22.06 -50.27 -19.22
N ARG A 205 20.81 -50.65 -19.45
CA ARG A 205 20.43 -51.94 -20.09
C ARG A 205 20.98 -52.03 -21.51
N MET A 206 20.82 -50.99 -22.31
CA MET A 206 21.34 -50.94 -23.68
C MET A 206 22.86 -51.08 -23.71
N VAL A 207 23.60 -50.42 -22.82
CA VAL A 207 25.06 -50.54 -22.69
C VAL A 207 25.45 -51.96 -22.34
N LYS A 208 24.75 -52.63 -21.43
CA LYS A 208 24.97 -54.02 -21.05
C LYS A 208 24.73 -54.95 -22.22
N ASP A 209 23.62 -54.82 -22.93
CA ASP A 209 23.26 -55.69 -24.06
C ASP A 209 24.26 -55.56 -25.22
N LEU A 210 24.72 -54.33 -25.50
CA LEU A 210 25.76 -54.08 -26.50
C LEU A 210 27.10 -54.71 -26.11
N SER A 211 27.51 -54.57 -24.86
CA SER A 211 28.76 -55.17 -24.35
C SER A 211 28.72 -56.70 -24.44
N GLU A 212 27.57 -57.27 -24.13
CA GLU A 212 27.39 -58.76 -24.19
C GLU A 212 27.37 -59.26 -25.64
N SER A 213 26.70 -58.58 -26.58
CA SER A 213 26.70 -58.84 -28.01
C SER A 213 28.10 -58.75 -28.60
N THR A 214 28.86 -57.73 -28.25
CA THR A 214 30.22 -57.53 -28.78
C THR A 214 31.18 -58.66 -28.29
N ARG A 215 31.01 -59.11 -27.03
CA ARG A 215 31.79 -60.21 -26.46
C ARG A 215 31.45 -61.51 -27.13
N GLN A 216 30.15 -61.76 -27.44
CA GLN A 216 29.76 -63.04 -28.17
C GLN A 216 30.30 -63.02 -29.59
N LEU A 217 30.29 -61.90 -30.29
CA LEU A 217 30.88 -61.78 -31.63
C LEU A 217 32.39 -62.05 -31.63
N ALA A 218 33.09 -61.42 -30.66
CA ALA A 218 34.53 -61.58 -30.51
C ALA A 218 34.93 -63.08 -30.16
N GLN A 219 34.01 -63.76 -29.46
CA GLN A 219 34.21 -65.16 -29.13
C GLN A 219 33.95 -66.08 -30.34
N ALA A 220 32.89 -65.83 -31.12
CA ALA A 220 32.56 -66.56 -32.33
C ALA A 220 33.60 -66.37 -33.46
N GLU A 221 34.34 -65.26 -33.44
CA GLU A 221 35.47 -65.04 -34.37
C GLU A 221 36.72 -65.73 -33.98
N ARG A 222 36.94 -66.06 -32.69
CA ARG A 222 38.10 -66.83 -32.19
C ARG A 222 37.96 -68.35 -32.35
N ASP A 223 36.71 -68.81 -32.45
CA ASP A 223 36.37 -70.24 -32.60
C ASP A 223 36.30 -70.70 -34.07
N LYS A 224 36.62 -69.81 -35.01
CA LYS A 224 36.76 -70.05 -36.44
C LYS A 224 38.21 -70.25 -36.82
#